data_6674763b78f30c5f24425f771e32e7d8
#
_entry.id   6674763b78f30c5f24425f771e32e7d8
#
_cell.length_a   1.000
_cell.length_b   1.000
_cell.length_c   1.000
_cell.angle_alpha   90.00
_cell.angle_beta   90.00
_cell.angle_gamma   90.00
#
_symmetry.space_group_name_H-M   'P 1'
#
loop_
_entity.id
_entity.type
_entity.pdbx_description
1 polymer ?
#
loop_
_entity_poly.entity_id
_entity_poly.type
_entity_poly.pdbx_seq_one_letter_code
_entity_poly.pdbx_strand_id
1 'polypeptide(L)'
;MNRYEQKEIAHRMPHHIVIVEDEPVTQARLQAYFEQEGYRVSVTASGAGLRDIMEHEHVSLILLDINLPDENGLMLTRALRERSTVGIILVTGRCDQIDRIVGLEMGADDYVTKPLELRELVVRVKNLLWRIDLARPTPQSANENCYVFSGYCLNVMNHTLEHNGETIKLTRAEYELLLAFVTNPGKVLHRERLLRMLSARRVETPDLRTIDVLVRRLRHKITPELLVTQHGEGYFLASEVY
;
A
#
# COMPACT_ATOMS: atom_id res chain seq x y z
N MET A 1 4.48 2.08 33.07
CA MET A 1 3.58 2.56 32.00
C MET A 1 3.34 4.05 32.27
N ASN A 2 3.93 4.91 31.46
CA ASN A 2 4.07 6.34 31.73
C ASN A 2 2.79 7.07 31.33
N ARG A 3 2.40 8.12 32.07
CA ARG A 3 1.20 8.96 31.85
C ARG A 3 1.15 9.59 30.43
N TYR A 4 2.28 9.66 29.74
CA TYR A 4 2.40 10.12 28.37
C TYR A 4 1.92 9.07 27.34
N GLU A 5 2.18 7.77 27.58
CA GLU A 5 1.71 6.68 26.74
C GLU A 5 0.18 6.51 26.79
N GLN A 6 -0.45 6.79 27.95
CA GLN A 6 -1.91 6.74 28.08
C GLN A 6 -2.63 7.91 27.43
N LYS A 7 -1.99 9.08 27.24
CA LYS A 7 -2.59 10.22 26.54
C LYS A 7 -2.50 10.13 25.02
N GLU A 8 -1.51 9.42 24.48
CA GLU A 8 -1.39 9.20 23.02
C GLU A 8 -2.39 8.18 22.48
N ILE A 9 -2.82 7.23 23.31
CA ILE A 9 -3.81 6.22 22.92
C ILE A 9 -5.24 6.79 22.87
N ALA A 10 -5.53 7.86 23.60
CA ALA A 10 -6.89 8.37 23.82
C ALA A 10 -7.43 9.32 22.72
N HIS A 11 -6.68 9.61 21.66
CA HIS A 11 -7.11 10.58 20.62
C HIS A 11 -6.99 10.07 19.16
N ARG A 12 -6.74 8.78 18.92
CA ARG A 12 -6.78 8.21 17.58
C ARG A 12 -8.16 7.66 17.30
N MET A 13 -8.91 8.34 16.42
CA MET A 13 -10.10 7.74 15.82
C MET A 13 -9.70 6.38 15.23
N PRO A 14 -10.48 5.31 15.48
CA PRO A 14 -10.15 3.99 14.94
C PRO A 14 -10.10 4.05 13.42
N HIS A 15 -9.13 3.35 12.83
CA HIS A 15 -9.07 3.25 11.37
C HIS A 15 -10.37 2.68 10.84
N HIS A 16 -10.84 3.27 9.74
CA HIS A 16 -12.03 2.84 9.04
C HIS A 16 -11.65 1.88 7.91
N ILE A 17 -12.09 0.65 8.03
CA ILE A 17 -11.92 -0.41 7.03
C ILE A 17 -13.23 -0.61 6.31
N VAL A 18 -13.20 -0.59 4.98
CA VAL A 18 -14.36 -0.98 4.16
C VAL A 18 -14.11 -2.37 3.59
N ILE A 19 -15.08 -3.26 3.79
CA ILE A 19 -15.09 -4.61 3.24
C ILE A 19 -16.07 -4.65 2.08
N VAL A 20 -15.56 -4.96 0.89
CA VAL A 20 -16.34 -5.10 -0.35
C VAL A 20 -16.33 -6.58 -0.71
N GLU A 21 -17.41 -7.25 -0.38
CA GLU A 21 -17.58 -8.71 -0.51
C GLU A 21 -19.06 -9.01 -0.73
N ASP A 22 -19.40 -9.77 -1.76
CA ASP A 22 -20.78 -10.08 -2.10
C ASP A 22 -21.34 -11.30 -1.36
N GLU A 23 -20.48 -12.17 -0.82
CA GLU A 23 -20.91 -13.31 -0.03
C GLU A 23 -21.24 -12.92 1.41
N PRO A 24 -22.53 -12.98 1.85
CA PRO A 24 -22.95 -12.47 3.15
C PRO A 24 -22.26 -13.14 4.35
N VAL A 25 -21.94 -14.42 4.25
CA VAL A 25 -21.28 -15.19 5.34
C VAL A 25 -19.84 -14.71 5.53
N THR A 26 -19.11 -14.56 4.44
CA THR A 26 -17.73 -14.04 4.43
C THR A 26 -17.70 -12.59 4.92
N GLN A 27 -18.64 -11.77 4.44
CA GLN A 27 -18.78 -10.37 4.84
C GLN A 27 -19.00 -10.24 6.36
N ALA A 28 -20.00 -10.96 6.91
CA ALA A 28 -20.31 -10.93 8.34
C ALA A 28 -19.16 -11.44 9.20
N ARG A 29 -18.46 -12.49 8.74
CA ARG A 29 -17.31 -13.06 9.43
C ARG A 29 -16.14 -12.06 9.48
N LEU A 30 -15.83 -11.41 8.38
CA LEU A 30 -14.79 -10.38 8.31
C LEU A 30 -15.15 -9.17 9.17
N GLN A 31 -16.38 -8.68 9.06
CA GLN A 31 -16.86 -7.55 9.85
C GLN A 31 -16.69 -7.81 11.35
N ALA A 32 -17.27 -8.90 11.86
CA ALA A 32 -17.19 -9.23 13.27
C ALA A 32 -15.74 -9.35 13.76
N TYR A 33 -14.86 -9.94 12.95
CA TYR A 33 -13.47 -10.12 13.30
C TYR A 33 -12.70 -8.80 13.39
N PHE A 34 -12.86 -7.90 12.42
CA PHE A 34 -12.17 -6.60 12.43
C PHE A 34 -12.75 -5.63 13.47
N GLU A 35 -14.06 -5.69 13.75
CA GLU A 35 -14.67 -4.93 14.86
C GLU A 35 -14.11 -5.40 16.21
N GLN A 36 -13.93 -6.72 16.40
CA GLN A 36 -13.30 -7.28 17.61
C GLN A 36 -11.84 -6.83 17.77
N GLU A 37 -11.11 -6.62 16.66
CA GLU A 37 -9.75 -6.06 16.65
C GLU A 37 -9.72 -4.54 16.88
N GLY A 38 -10.87 -3.89 17.06
CA GLY A 38 -11.00 -2.46 17.41
C GLY A 38 -11.04 -1.51 16.22
N TYR A 39 -11.30 -2.00 15.01
CA TYR A 39 -11.47 -1.17 13.82
C TYR A 39 -12.92 -0.70 13.67
N ARG A 40 -13.11 0.47 13.06
CA ARG A 40 -14.39 0.86 12.50
C ARG A 40 -14.56 0.11 11.18
N VAL A 41 -15.69 -0.57 10.98
CA VAL A 41 -15.91 -1.38 9.78
C VAL A 41 -17.21 -0.96 9.10
N SER A 42 -17.16 -0.74 7.80
CA SER A 42 -18.31 -0.66 6.91
C SER A 42 -18.27 -1.80 5.92
N VAL A 43 -19.40 -2.31 5.51
CA VAL A 43 -19.53 -3.42 4.58
C VAL A 43 -20.39 -3.05 3.40
N THR A 44 -20.06 -3.53 2.23
CA THR A 44 -20.87 -3.40 1.01
C THR A 44 -20.66 -4.60 0.10
N ALA A 45 -21.66 -4.91 -0.71
CA ALA A 45 -21.61 -6.04 -1.66
C ALA A 45 -21.20 -5.59 -3.07
N SER A 46 -20.90 -4.30 -3.30
CA SER A 46 -20.72 -3.76 -4.65
C SER A 46 -19.73 -2.60 -4.71
N GLY A 47 -19.15 -2.36 -5.88
CA GLY A 47 -18.32 -1.20 -6.14
C GLY A 47 -19.10 0.13 -6.06
N ALA A 48 -20.37 0.13 -6.42
CA ALA A 48 -21.24 1.30 -6.26
C ALA A 48 -21.39 1.69 -4.79
N GLY A 49 -21.64 0.72 -3.90
CA GLY A 49 -21.71 0.97 -2.47
C GLY A 49 -20.39 1.43 -1.86
N LEU A 50 -19.25 0.95 -2.37
CA LEU A 50 -17.94 1.44 -1.96
C LEU A 50 -17.78 2.93 -2.30
N ARG A 51 -18.18 3.35 -3.50
CA ARG A 51 -18.07 4.77 -3.91
C ARG A 51 -18.92 5.67 -3.02
N ASP A 52 -20.14 5.24 -2.72
CA ASP A 52 -21.03 5.97 -1.82
C ASP A 52 -20.42 6.15 -0.42
N ILE A 53 -19.85 5.09 0.16
CA ILE A 53 -19.14 5.18 1.45
C ILE A 53 -17.96 6.16 1.36
N MET A 54 -17.16 6.11 0.30
CA MET A 54 -15.97 6.95 0.13
C MET A 54 -16.31 8.43 -0.14
N GLU A 55 -17.49 8.74 -0.64
CA GLU A 55 -17.96 10.12 -0.81
C GLU A 55 -18.30 10.78 0.52
N HIS A 56 -18.77 10.00 1.50
CA HIS A 56 -19.28 10.52 2.77
C HIS A 56 -18.32 10.30 3.94
N GLU A 57 -17.37 9.37 3.81
CA GLU A 57 -16.54 8.94 4.92
C GLU A 57 -15.06 8.82 4.53
N HIS A 58 -14.19 9.13 5.51
CA HIS A 58 -12.76 8.90 5.34
C HIS A 58 -12.44 7.41 5.55
N VAL A 59 -12.04 6.73 4.48
CA VAL A 59 -11.65 5.32 4.49
C VAL A 59 -10.13 5.20 4.59
N SER A 60 -9.65 4.39 5.53
CA SER A 60 -8.22 4.13 5.72
C SER A 60 -7.72 2.95 4.88
N LEU A 61 -8.56 1.91 4.74
CA LEU A 61 -8.22 0.69 4.02
C LEU A 61 -9.47 0.02 3.44
N ILE A 62 -9.30 -0.58 2.27
CA ILE A 62 -10.33 -1.35 1.57
C ILE A 62 -9.86 -2.81 1.46
N LEU A 63 -10.68 -3.74 1.93
CA LEU A 63 -10.60 -5.15 1.58
C LEU A 63 -11.56 -5.37 0.43
N LEU A 64 -11.05 -5.72 -0.74
CA LEU A 64 -11.81 -5.72 -1.99
C LEU A 64 -11.79 -7.09 -2.65
N ASP A 65 -12.95 -7.73 -2.78
CA ASP A 65 -13.07 -8.90 -3.65
C ASP A 65 -12.90 -8.49 -5.13
N ILE A 66 -12.20 -9.33 -5.87
CA ILE A 66 -12.04 -9.15 -7.32
C ILE A 66 -13.35 -9.45 -8.05
N ASN A 67 -14.12 -10.42 -7.57
CA ASN A 67 -15.34 -10.88 -8.23
C ASN A 67 -16.58 -10.25 -7.59
N LEU A 68 -16.87 -9.01 -7.91
CA LEU A 68 -18.10 -8.35 -7.48
C LEU A 68 -19.23 -8.55 -8.52
N PRO A 69 -20.49 -8.46 -8.10
CA PRO A 69 -21.64 -8.68 -9.00
C PRO A 69 -21.83 -7.56 -10.03
N ASP A 70 -21.40 -6.35 -9.71
CA ASP A 70 -21.60 -5.15 -10.55
C ASP A 70 -20.39 -4.77 -11.39
N GLU A 71 -19.15 -5.09 -10.94
CA GLU A 71 -17.95 -4.77 -11.66
C GLU A 71 -16.74 -5.63 -11.24
N ASN A 72 -15.69 -5.60 -12.03
CA ASN A 72 -14.44 -6.29 -11.69
C ASN A 72 -13.61 -5.46 -10.70
N GLY A 73 -13.25 -6.06 -9.54
CA GLY A 73 -12.49 -5.40 -8.48
C GLY A 73 -11.09 -4.91 -8.91
N LEU A 74 -10.49 -5.51 -9.95
CA LEU A 74 -9.22 -5.01 -10.51
C LEU A 74 -9.42 -3.66 -11.23
N MET A 75 -10.51 -3.54 -11.99
CA MET A 75 -10.84 -2.27 -12.67
C MET A 75 -11.22 -1.20 -11.66
N LEU A 76 -11.96 -1.58 -10.61
CA LEU A 76 -12.27 -0.68 -9.50
C LEU A 76 -11.01 -0.21 -8.78
N THR A 77 -10.05 -1.11 -8.52
CA THR A 77 -8.74 -0.76 -7.95
C THR A 77 -8.03 0.30 -8.77
N ARG A 78 -7.98 0.13 -10.10
CA ARG A 78 -7.36 1.10 -11.00
C ARG A 78 -8.05 2.47 -10.93
N ALA A 79 -9.39 2.49 -11.00
CA ALA A 79 -10.16 3.73 -10.92
C ALA A 79 -9.98 4.45 -9.57
N LEU A 80 -9.87 3.70 -8.48
CA LEU A 80 -9.60 4.27 -7.15
C LEU A 80 -8.19 4.88 -7.08
N ARG A 81 -7.18 4.25 -7.69
CA ARG A 81 -5.80 4.77 -7.71
C ARG A 81 -5.63 6.06 -8.48
N GLU A 82 -6.46 6.34 -9.46
CA GLU A 82 -6.44 7.62 -10.17
C GLU A 82 -6.81 8.81 -9.26
N ARG A 83 -7.58 8.55 -8.19
CA ARG A 83 -8.16 9.59 -7.32
C ARG A 83 -7.72 9.53 -5.87
N SER A 84 -7.19 8.39 -5.40
CA SER A 84 -6.93 8.14 -3.98
C SER A 84 -5.68 7.30 -3.75
N THR A 85 -5.05 7.50 -2.58
CA THR A 85 -3.95 6.68 -2.05
C THR A 85 -4.40 5.76 -0.91
N VAL A 86 -5.71 5.53 -0.76
CA VAL A 86 -6.28 4.63 0.24
C VAL A 86 -5.62 3.24 0.17
N GLY A 87 -5.40 2.59 1.30
CA GLY A 87 -4.88 1.22 1.33
C GLY A 87 -5.85 0.25 0.63
N ILE A 88 -5.37 -0.60 -0.28
CA ILE A 88 -6.19 -1.61 -0.96
C ILE A 88 -5.53 -2.97 -0.83
N ILE A 89 -6.23 -3.91 -0.20
CA ILE A 89 -5.89 -5.33 -0.20
C ILE A 89 -6.93 -6.05 -1.04
N LEU A 90 -6.48 -6.67 -2.13
CA LEU A 90 -7.36 -7.51 -2.95
C LEU A 90 -7.57 -8.87 -2.29
N VAL A 91 -8.82 -9.33 -2.34
CA VAL A 91 -9.22 -10.68 -1.93
C VAL A 91 -9.65 -11.44 -3.18
N THR A 92 -9.15 -12.65 -3.38
CA THR A 92 -9.45 -13.41 -4.59
C THR A 92 -9.58 -14.90 -4.31
N GLY A 93 -10.54 -15.55 -4.98
CA GLY A 93 -10.68 -17.01 -4.99
C GLY A 93 -9.75 -17.71 -6.00
N ARG A 94 -9.04 -16.95 -6.84
CA ARG A 94 -8.16 -17.52 -7.86
C ARG A 94 -6.70 -17.46 -7.39
N CYS A 95 -6.07 -18.64 -7.37
CA CYS A 95 -4.64 -18.78 -7.02
C CYS A 95 -3.70 -18.51 -8.21
N ASP A 96 -4.17 -17.92 -9.32
CA ASP A 96 -3.33 -17.69 -10.48
C ASP A 96 -2.32 -16.57 -10.22
N GLN A 97 -1.04 -16.89 -10.46
CA GLN A 97 0.05 -15.90 -10.37
C GLN A 97 -0.18 -14.69 -11.30
N ILE A 98 -0.95 -14.89 -12.38
CA ILE A 98 -1.29 -13.84 -13.34
C ILE A 98 -2.22 -12.82 -12.71
N ASP A 99 -3.29 -13.23 -12.01
CA ASP A 99 -4.23 -12.35 -11.36
C ASP A 99 -3.55 -11.52 -10.24
N ARG A 100 -2.58 -12.11 -9.57
CA ARG A 100 -1.74 -11.46 -8.56
C ARG A 100 -0.90 -10.33 -9.14
N ILE A 101 -0.20 -10.58 -10.23
CA ILE A 101 0.65 -9.59 -10.91
C ILE A 101 -0.24 -8.46 -11.44
N VAL A 102 -1.36 -8.81 -12.08
CA VAL A 102 -2.33 -7.84 -12.60
C VAL A 102 -2.91 -6.98 -11.48
N GLY A 103 -3.28 -7.57 -10.34
CA GLY A 103 -3.80 -6.81 -9.18
C GLY A 103 -2.81 -5.78 -8.66
N LEU A 104 -1.55 -6.16 -8.53
CA LEU A 104 -0.48 -5.24 -8.14
C LEU A 104 -0.24 -4.19 -9.24
N GLU A 105 -0.26 -4.54 -10.52
CA GLU A 105 -0.16 -3.60 -11.64
C GLU A 105 -1.32 -2.59 -11.65
N MET A 106 -2.52 -3.00 -11.25
CA MET A 106 -3.69 -2.11 -11.14
C MET A 106 -3.65 -1.18 -9.93
N GLY A 107 -2.70 -1.36 -9.01
CA GLY A 107 -2.49 -0.42 -7.91
C GLY A 107 -2.79 -0.95 -6.52
N ALA A 108 -3.14 -2.21 -6.33
CA ALA A 108 -3.28 -2.79 -5.00
C ALA A 108 -1.96 -2.73 -4.20
N ASP A 109 -2.07 -2.58 -2.90
CA ASP A 109 -0.93 -2.60 -1.98
C ASP A 109 -0.55 -4.02 -1.55
N ASP A 110 -1.56 -4.89 -1.46
CA ASP A 110 -1.39 -6.32 -1.18
C ASP A 110 -2.56 -7.12 -1.77
N TYR A 111 -2.46 -8.46 -1.72
CA TYR A 111 -3.56 -9.35 -2.09
C TYR A 111 -3.52 -10.58 -1.18
N VAL A 112 -4.68 -11.21 -1.00
CA VAL A 112 -4.88 -12.42 -0.19
C VAL A 112 -5.77 -13.38 -0.94
N THR A 113 -5.42 -14.65 -0.93
CA THR A 113 -6.23 -15.70 -1.57
C THR A 113 -7.25 -16.29 -0.61
N LYS A 114 -8.45 -16.62 -1.12
CA LYS A 114 -9.42 -17.44 -0.39
C LYS A 114 -8.96 -18.93 -0.43
N PRO A 115 -9.12 -19.71 0.64
CA PRO A 115 -9.82 -19.39 1.88
C PRO A 115 -9.04 -18.45 2.78
N LEU A 116 -9.74 -17.47 3.40
CA LEU A 116 -9.12 -16.42 4.18
C LEU A 116 -8.69 -16.92 5.58
N GLU A 117 -7.39 -16.87 5.83
CA GLU A 117 -6.84 -17.01 7.18
C GLU A 117 -6.92 -15.65 7.91
N LEU A 118 -7.89 -15.51 8.83
CA LEU A 118 -8.18 -14.22 9.46
C LEU A 118 -6.99 -13.65 10.25
N ARG A 119 -6.20 -14.52 10.89
CA ARG A 119 -5.00 -14.09 11.64
C ARG A 119 -3.95 -13.48 10.72
N GLU A 120 -3.74 -14.09 9.55
CA GLU A 120 -2.82 -13.56 8.54
C GLU A 120 -3.34 -12.24 7.98
N LEU A 121 -4.63 -12.18 7.61
CA LEU A 121 -5.26 -10.98 7.06
C LEU A 121 -5.14 -9.79 8.03
N VAL A 122 -5.38 -9.99 9.33
CA VAL A 122 -5.22 -8.94 10.36
C VAL A 122 -3.78 -8.44 10.42
N VAL A 123 -2.79 -9.31 10.34
CA VAL A 123 -1.38 -8.89 10.32
C VAL A 123 -1.08 -8.03 9.10
N ARG A 124 -1.59 -8.39 7.92
CA ARG A 124 -1.45 -7.61 6.69
C ARG A 124 -2.12 -6.23 6.82
N VAL A 125 -3.36 -6.20 7.32
CA VAL A 125 -4.10 -4.96 7.59
C VAL A 125 -3.35 -4.07 8.59
N LYS A 126 -2.92 -4.61 9.74
CA LYS A 126 -2.14 -3.87 10.75
C LYS A 126 -0.86 -3.28 10.16
N ASN A 127 -0.15 -4.06 9.36
CA ASN A 127 1.07 -3.62 8.73
C ASN A 127 0.80 -2.48 7.72
N LEU A 128 -0.25 -2.58 6.92
CA LEU A 128 -0.59 -1.55 5.95
C LEU A 128 -1.06 -0.27 6.65
N LEU A 129 -1.94 -0.37 7.65
CA LEU A 129 -2.44 0.78 8.42
C LEU A 129 -1.33 1.48 9.22
N TRP A 130 -0.45 0.73 9.87
CA TRP A 130 0.71 1.30 10.58
C TRP A 130 1.59 2.13 9.63
N ARG A 131 1.75 1.69 8.40
CA ARG A 131 2.49 2.42 7.36
C ARG A 131 1.75 3.68 6.94
N ILE A 132 0.41 3.62 6.82
CA ILE A 132 -0.44 4.79 6.53
C ILE A 132 -0.32 5.82 7.65
N ASP A 133 -0.25 5.40 8.91
CA ASP A 133 -0.10 6.29 10.05
C ASP A 133 1.25 6.97 10.10
N LEU A 134 2.33 6.27 9.77
CA LEU A 134 3.65 6.88 9.65
C LEU A 134 3.71 7.95 8.54
N ALA A 135 2.77 7.90 7.58
CA ALA A 135 2.65 8.86 6.48
C ALA A 135 1.85 10.11 6.83
N ARG A 136 1.20 10.17 8.02
CA ARG A 136 0.45 11.38 8.41
C ARG A 136 1.40 12.48 8.86
N PRO A 137 1.29 13.72 8.33
CA PRO A 137 2.15 14.83 8.72
C PRO A 137 1.97 15.15 10.20
N THR A 138 3.06 15.13 10.96
CA THR A 138 3.14 15.89 12.22
C THR A 138 3.59 17.30 11.90
N PRO A 139 3.03 18.37 12.54
CA PRO A 139 3.28 19.76 12.17
C PRO A 139 4.69 20.30 12.50
N GLN A 140 5.68 19.48 12.74
CA GLN A 140 7.02 19.93 13.12
C GLN A 140 8.10 19.23 12.30
N SER A 141 8.94 20.05 11.65
CA SER A 141 10.17 19.74 10.89
C SER A 141 10.03 19.52 9.37
N ALA A 142 9.93 20.62 8.63
CA ALA A 142 9.87 20.58 7.16
C ALA A 142 11.22 20.37 6.43
N ASN A 143 12.38 20.34 7.11
CA ASN A 143 13.69 20.38 6.44
C ASN A 143 14.70 19.28 6.78
N GLU A 144 14.45 18.38 7.72
CA GLU A 144 15.47 17.41 8.13
C GLU A 144 15.27 15.97 7.60
N ASN A 145 14.18 15.67 6.92
CA ASN A 145 13.83 14.30 6.51
C ASN A 145 13.45 14.20 5.02
N CYS A 146 14.20 14.85 4.14
CA CYS A 146 13.97 14.79 2.71
C CYS A 146 15.20 14.22 2.01
N TYR A 147 15.01 13.17 1.20
CA TYR A 147 16.02 12.70 0.26
C TYR A 147 15.84 13.43 -1.07
N VAL A 148 16.85 14.21 -1.46
CA VAL A 148 16.84 14.95 -2.73
C VAL A 148 17.67 14.20 -3.77
N PHE A 149 17.10 13.92 -4.94
CA PHE A 149 17.75 13.23 -6.04
C PHE A 149 17.19 13.71 -7.39
N SER A 150 18.02 14.10 -8.32
CA SER A 150 17.64 14.54 -9.68
C SER A 150 16.42 15.47 -9.73
N GLY A 151 16.31 16.42 -8.80
CA GLY A 151 15.18 17.36 -8.71
C GLY A 151 13.93 16.83 -8.01
N TYR A 152 13.92 15.57 -7.59
CA TYR A 152 12.89 14.98 -6.73
C TYR A 152 13.24 15.18 -5.26
N CYS A 153 12.23 15.42 -4.44
CA CYS A 153 12.31 15.44 -2.98
C CYS A 153 11.38 14.36 -2.41
N LEU A 154 11.94 13.31 -1.84
CA LEU A 154 11.20 12.27 -1.12
C LEU A 154 11.18 12.62 0.37
N ASN A 155 10.05 13.12 0.84
CA ASN A 155 9.83 13.40 2.25
C ASN A 155 9.48 12.13 3.02
N VAL A 156 10.35 11.74 3.96
CA VAL A 156 10.19 10.49 4.72
C VAL A 156 9.11 10.60 5.78
N MET A 157 8.88 11.78 6.33
CA MET A 157 7.86 11.99 7.36
C MET A 157 6.47 11.99 6.78
N ASN A 158 6.30 12.66 5.63
CA ASN A 158 4.99 12.80 4.99
C ASN A 158 4.72 11.72 3.93
N HIS A 159 5.71 10.88 3.63
CA HIS A 159 5.68 9.87 2.55
C HIS A 159 5.24 10.45 1.19
N THR A 160 5.65 11.68 0.91
CA THR A 160 5.36 12.38 -0.33
C THR A 160 6.59 12.44 -1.21
N LEU A 161 6.39 12.33 -2.51
CA LEU A 161 7.37 12.62 -3.53
C LEU A 161 6.98 13.91 -4.23
N GLU A 162 7.90 14.85 -4.30
CA GLU A 162 7.69 16.12 -5.00
C GLU A 162 8.71 16.28 -6.11
N HIS A 163 8.31 16.90 -7.22
CA HIS A 163 9.17 17.25 -8.33
C HIS A 163 8.69 18.58 -8.93
N ASN A 164 9.58 19.58 -9.00
CA ASN A 164 9.26 20.91 -9.51
C ASN A 164 8.05 21.58 -8.82
N GLY A 165 7.83 21.30 -7.52
CA GLY A 165 6.69 21.85 -6.77
C GLY A 165 5.37 21.08 -6.93
N GLU A 166 5.34 20.03 -7.74
CA GLU A 166 4.18 19.16 -7.89
C GLU A 166 4.34 17.87 -7.06
N THR A 167 3.29 17.49 -6.35
CA THR A 167 3.26 16.24 -5.58
C THR A 167 2.91 15.05 -6.47
N ILE A 168 3.80 14.06 -6.49
CA ILE A 168 3.60 12.80 -7.21
C ILE A 168 3.01 11.76 -6.24
N LYS A 169 1.82 11.27 -6.55
CA LYS A 169 1.14 10.26 -5.74
C LYS A 169 1.83 8.90 -5.89
N LEU A 170 2.37 8.38 -4.79
CA LEU A 170 2.91 7.03 -4.70
C LEU A 170 1.94 6.14 -3.93
N THR A 171 1.79 4.89 -4.37
CA THR A 171 1.24 3.86 -3.47
C THR A 171 2.26 3.55 -2.39
N ARG A 172 1.83 2.89 -1.35
CA ARG A 172 2.72 2.54 -0.24
C ARG A 172 3.89 1.66 -0.69
N ALA A 173 3.63 0.66 -1.50
CA ALA A 173 4.67 -0.24 -2.01
C ALA A 173 5.68 0.49 -2.91
N GLU A 174 5.22 1.44 -3.72
CA GLU A 174 6.09 2.30 -4.55
C GLU A 174 6.97 3.21 -3.69
N TYR A 175 6.40 3.81 -2.66
CA TYR A 175 7.14 4.64 -1.71
C TYR A 175 8.24 3.83 -1.00
N GLU A 176 7.92 2.66 -0.47
CA GLU A 176 8.89 1.80 0.22
C GLU A 176 10.02 1.34 -0.72
N LEU A 177 9.66 1.00 -1.96
CA LEU A 177 10.65 0.64 -2.97
C LEU A 177 11.57 1.83 -3.28
N LEU A 178 11.00 3.03 -3.46
CA LEU A 178 11.78 4.24 -3.70
C LEU A 178 12.68 4.58 -2.50
N LEU A 179 12.15 4.47 -1.28
CA LEU A 179 12.92 4.66 -0.04
C LEU A 179 14.09 3.69 0.04
N ALA A 180 13.90 2.42 -0.32
CA ALA A 180 14.99 1.45 -0.37
C ALA A 180 16.10 1.87 -1.34
N PHE A 181 15.77 2.49 -2.46
CA PHE A 181 16.76 2.99 -3.42
C PHE A 181 17.48 4.25 -2.92
N VAL A 182 16.76 5.26 -2.42
CA VAL A 182 17.38 6.51 -1.96
C VAL A 182 18.23 6.34 -0.71
N THR A 183 17.94 5.34 0.12
CA THR A 183 18.78 4.97 1.28
C THR A 183 20.00 4.10 0.91
N ASN A 184 20.09 3.63 -0.34
CA ASN A 184 21.21 2.85 -0.86
C ASN A 184 21.68 3.39 -2.22
N PRO A 185 22.06 4.67 -2.34
CA PRO A 185 22.38 5.29 -3.61
C PRO A 185 23.52 4.58 -4.33
N GLY A 186 23.39 4.37 -5.64
CA GLY A 186 24.41 3.75 -6.50
C GLY A 186 24.65 2.26 -6.24
N LYS A 187 24.01 1.64 -5.24
CA LYS A 187 24.18 0.21 -4.95
C LYS A 187 23.14 -0.62 -5.68
N VAL A 188 23.58 -1.70 -6.32
CA VAL A 188 22.68 -2.68 -6.91
C VAL A 188 21.95 -3.43 -5.79
N LEU A 189 20.64 -3.34 -5.78
CA LEU A 189 19.77 -4.07 -4.86
C LEU A 189 19.17 -5.28 -5.58
N HIS A 190 19.59 -6.46 -5.14
CA HIS A 190 19.03 -7.72 -5.66
C HIS A 190 17.53 -7.82 -5.37
N ARG A 191 16.78 -8.49 -6.27
CA ARG A 191 15.32 -8.66 -6.14
C ARG A 191 14.92 -9.26 -4.79
N GLU A 192 15.64 -10.28 -4.34
CA GLU A 192 15.41 -10.93 -3.04
C GLU A 192 15.63 -9.96 -1.87
N ARG A 193 16.63 -9.07 -1.97
CA ARG A 193 16.90 -8.06 -0.94
C ARG A 193 15.80 -7.02 -0.91
N LEU A 194 15.39 -6.49 -2.07
CA LEU A 194 14.27 -5.57 -2.18
C LEU A 194 12.98 -6.20 -1.65
N LEU A 195 12.75 -7.45 -2.03
CA LEU A 195 11.60 -8.21 -1.57
C LEU A 195 11.60 -8.37 -0.05
N ARG A 196 12.73 -8.70 0.56
CA ARG A 196 12.87 -8.76 2.03
C ARG A 196 12.67 -7.42 2.70
N MET A 197 13.18 -6.33 2.13
CA MET A 197 12.99 -4.98 2.68
C MET A 197 11.52 -4.57 2.66
N LEU A 198 10.79 -4.88 1.58
CA LEU A 198 9.35 -4.65 1.43
C LEU A 198 8.51 -5.67 2.21
N SER A 199 9.05 -6.87 2.43
CA SER A 199 8.34 -8.01 3.05
C SER A 199 8.76 -8.26 4.49
N ALA A 200 9.65 -7.45 5.07
CA ALA A 200 10.21 -7.69 6.41
C ALA A 200 9.15 -7.92 7.51
N ARG A 201 7.86 -7.81 7.15
CA ARG A 201 6.69 -8.03 8.00
C ARG A 201 5.58 -8.82 7.30
N ARG A 202 5.86 -9.50 6.17
CA ARG A 202 4.88 -10.34 5.46
C ARG A 202 5.08 -11.81 5.84
N VAL A 203 3.98 -12.53 6.02
CA VAL A 203 3.99 -13.95 6.45
C VAL A 203 4.32 -14.90 5.30
N GLU A 204 4.01 -14.53 4.05
CA GLU A 204 4.35 -15.31 2.86
C GLU A 204 5.54 -14.72 2.09
N THR A 205 6.30 -15.59 1.43
CA THR A 205 7.35 -15.18 0.48
C THR A 205 6.70 -14.61 -0.79
N PRO A 206 6.67 -13.29 -0.98
CA PRO A 206 6.14 -12.71 -2.20
C PRO A 206 7.01 -13.12 -3.39
N ASP A 207 6.40 -13.22 -4.58
CA ASP A 207 7.12 -13.53 -5.82
C ASP A 207 8.10 -12.39 -6.18
N LEU A 208 9.28 -12.75 -6.66
CA LEU A 208 10.31 -11.81 -7.15
C LEU A 208 9.77 -10.89 -8.25
N ARG A 209 8.81 -11.37 -9.04
CA ARG A 209 8.10 -10.59 -10.08
C ARG A 209 7.37 -9.37 -9.52
N THR A 210 6.98 -9.39 -8.24
CA THR A 210 6.37 -8.22 -7.57
C THR A 210 7.31 -7.02 -7.63
N ILE A 211 8.61 -7.22 -7.49
CA ILE A 211 9.60 -6.14 -7.58
C ILE A 211 9.65 -5.56 -8.98
N ASP A 212 9.65 -6.40 -10.02
CA ASP A 212 9.70 -5.95 -11.41
C ASP A 212 8.47 -5.09 -11.76
N VAL A 213 7.29 -5.48 -11.27
CA VAL A 213 6.05 -4.70 -11.40
C VAL A 213 6.14 -3.34 -10.71
N LEU A 214 6.61 -3.30 -9.47
CA LEU A 214 6.75 -2.06 -8.72
C LEU A 214 7.79 -1.12 -9.35
N VAL A 215 8.92 -1.65 -9.81
CA VAL A 215 9.93 -0.87 -10.56
C VAL A 215 9.34 -0.28 -11.83
N ARG A 216 8.58 -1.07 -12.60
CA ARG A 216 7.90 -0.59 -13.81
C ARG A 216 6.93 0.55 -13.48
N ARG A 217 6.14 0.42 -12.42
CA ARG A 217 5.21 1.47 -11.98
C ARG A 217 5.93 2.74 -11.54
N LEU A 218 7.03 2.62 -10.79
CA LEU A 218 7.84 3.78 -10.42
C LEU A 218 8.43 4.48 -11.65
N ARG A 219 8.90 3.75 -12.65
CA ARG A 219 9.40 4.32 -13.91
C ARG A 219 8.36 5.13 -14.68
N HIS A 220 7.06 4.88 -14.47
CA HIS A 220 5.99 5.71 -15.02
C HIS A 220 5.72 6.99 -14.22
N LYS A 221 6.24 7.08 -12.99
CA LYS A 221 6.00 8.21 -12.08
C LYS A 221 7.20 9.10 -11.89
N ILE A 222 8.39 8.57 -12.09
CA ILE A 222 9.66 9.32 -12.07
C ILE A 222 10.37 9.17 -13.41
N THR A 223 11.44 9.92 -13.63
CA THR A 223 12.30 9.77 -14.81
C THR A 223 12.79 8.34 -14.92
N PRO A 224 12.42 7.57 -15.98
CA PRO A 224 12.67 6.13 -16.06
C PRO A 224 14.14 5.74 -15.96
N GLU A 225 15.03 6.58 -16.45
CA GLU A 225 16.47 6.40 -16.50
C GLU A 225 17.11 6.39 -15.10
N LEU A 226 16.41 6.95 -14.10
CA LEU A 226 16.90 6.95 -12.70
C LEU A 226 16.90 5.56 -12.08
N LEU A 227 16.03 4.66 -12.51
CA LEU A 227 15.99 3.28 -12.04
C LEU A 227 16.58 2.35 -13.09
N VAL A 228 17.84 2.04 -12.95
CA VAL A 228 18.58 1.21 -13.90
C VAL A 228 18.45 -0.28 -13.56
N THR A 229 18.26 -1.09 -14.59
CA THR A 229 18.28 -2.55 -14.45
C THR A 229 19.72 -3.06 -14.63
N GLN A 230 20.24 -3.74 -13.62
CA GLN A 230 21.46 -4.53 -13.74
C GLN A 230 21.03 -5.98 -14.05
N HIS A 231 21.26 -6.38 -15.31
CA HIS A 231 20.80 -7.69 -15.80
C HIS A 231 21.37 -8.83 -14.94
N GLY A 232 20.48 -9.76 -14.56
CA GLY A 232 20.84 -10.91 -13.71
C GLY A 232 20.98 -10.59 -12.22
N GLU A 233 21.15 -9.33 -11.82
CA GLU A 233 21.42 -8.94 -10.44
C GLU A 233 20.23 -8.22 -9.78
N GLY A 234 19.76 -7.11 -10.35
CA GLY A 234 18.71 -6.33 -9.71
C GLY A 234 18.53 -4.94 -10.29
N TYR A 235 18.34 -3.97 -9.41
CA TYR A 235 18.09 -2.58 -9.77
C TYR A 235 18.92 -1.64 -8.90
N PHE A 236 19.21 -0.44 -9.41
CA PHE A 236 19.83 0.62 -8.63
C PHE A 236 19.33 2.00 -9.05
N LEU A 237 19.47 2.96 -8.15
CA LEU A 237 19.18 4.37 -8.44
C LEU A 237 20.46 5.02 -9.00
N ALA A 238 20.38 5.47 -10.25
CA ALA A 238 21.46 6.16 -10.96
C ALA A 238 21.38 7.68 -10.71
N SER A 239 21.46 8.07 -9.45
CA SER A 239 21.50 9.47 -9.01
C SER A 239 22.23 9.58 -7.70
N GLU A 240 22.89 10.72 -7.50
CA GLU A 240 23.35 11.13 -6.16
C GLU A 240 22.12 11.49 -5.32
N VAL A 241 22.21 11.23 -4.02
CA VAL A 241 21.16 11.49 -3.05
C VAL A 241 21.75 12.31 -1.91
N TYR A 242 21.07 13.38 -1.57
CA TYR A 242 21.48 14.33 -0.52
C TYR A 242 20.44 14.38 0.60
#